data_12c33d2663afe3b32c07b1395787121b
#
_entry.id   12c33d2663afe3b32c07b1395787121b
#
_cell.length_a   1.000
_cell.length_b   1.000
_cell.length_c   1.000
_cell.angle_alpha   90.00
_cell.angle_beta   90.00
_cell.angle_gamma   90.00
#
_symmetry.space_group_name_H-M   'P 1'
#
loop_
_entity.id
_entity.type
_entity.pdbx_description
1 polymer ?
#
loop_
_entity_poly.entity_id
_entity_poly.type
_entity_poly.pdbx_seq_one_letter_code
_entity_poly.pdbx_strand_id
1 'polypeptide(L)'
;SYSGILGLGTVFAVLLIWFSRSVARLKRFFLATTIMLLSGKILRLFSFFMGDKSKGISEFQSLLVYSKIIWAAIALFAIITAILFFADSKTPDKTLPLAVPIIIGSIFVACIIAMLFAVYYFSVIDTKTNIGFLKSFLRFNDSWGTHRGYMWIRSFYIFGDFSLYNKLFGCGPDTFATVFEPYFEGLKHYGDSSTNCAHNEYINYLITTGIFGLASYLSIIFGTLKGAIKSASKNPIAIAFAVSVISYAVQAVVNLAQPITTPLFIIFIALCEAVARKQKTTE
;
A
#
# COMPACT_ATOMS: atom_id res chain seq x y z
N SER A 1 -7.43 1.35 9.45
CA SER A 1 -7.80 0.84 8.11
C SER A 1 -6.74 -0.14 7.62
N TYR A 2 -7.14 -1.31 7.12
CA TYR A 2 -6.22 -2.31 6.55
C TYR A 2 -5.46 -1.77 5.34
N SER A 3 -6.06 -0.86 4.56
CA SER A 3 -5.39 -0.20 3.45
C SER A 3 -4.19 0.65 3.90
N GLY A 4 -4.28 1.31 5.06
CA GLY A 4 -3.17 2.05 5.64
C GLY A 4 -1.99 1.15 6.03
N ILE A 5 -2.26 -0.09 6.51
CA ILE A 5 -1.22 -1.07 6.80
C ILE A 5 -0.48 -1.49 5.52
N LEU A 6 -1.23 -1.72 4.45
CA LEU A 6 -0.67 -2.06 3.15
C LEU A 6 0.25 -0.95 2.64
N GLY A 7 -0.21 0.31 2.72
CA GLY A 7 0.61 1.48 2.39
C GLY A 7 1.87 1.58 3.26
N LEU A 8 1.74 1.44 4.58
CA LEU A 8 2.88 1.47 5.50
C LEU A 8 3.87 0.35 5.24
N GLY A 9 3.40 -0.88 5.04
CA GLY A 9 4.24 -2.03 4.68
C GLY A 9 5.02 -1.79 3.39
N THR A 10 4.38 -1.17 2.40
CA THR A 10 5.04 -0.77 1.15
C THR A 10 6.15 0.26 1.38
N VAL A 11 5.90 1.28 2.21
CA VAL A 11 6.93 2.26 2.62
C VAL A 11 8.14 1.55 3.22
N PHE A 12 7.91 0.64 4.18
CA PHE A 12 9.01 -0.11 4.80
C PHE A 12 9.77 -0.97 3.80
N ALA A 13 9.09 -1.68 2.91
CA ALA A 13 9.72 -2.52 1.90
C ALA A 13 10.62 -1.69 0.96
N VAL A 14 10.08 -0.59 0.42
CA VAL A 14 10.83 0.28 -0.51
C VAL A 14 12.01 0.96 0.18
N LEU A 15 11.83 1.49 1.39
CA LEU A 15 12.92 2.12 2.14
C LEU A 15 13.98 1.11 2.57
N LEU A 16 13.60 -0.11 2.95
CA LEU A 16 14.55 -1.17 3.28
C LEU A 16 15.43 -1.51 2.07
N ILE A 17 14.84 -1.69 0.90
CA ILE A 17 15.57 -1.94 -0.35
C ILE A 17 16.50 -0.76 -0.67
N TRP A 18 16.00 0.48 -0.58
CA TRP A 18 16.79 1.67 -0.91
C TRP A 18 17.95 1.89 0.05
N PHE A 19 17.74 1.69 1.34
CA PHE A 19 18.76 1.91 2.38
C PHE A 19 19.73 0.74 2.51
N SER A 20 19.41 -0.43 1.98
CA SER A 20 20.27 -1.62 2.08
C SER A 20 21.61 -1.53 1.35
N ARG A 21 21.85 -0.44 0.59
CA ARG A 21 23.15 -0.14 -0.03
C ARG A 21 24.21 0.42 0.94
N SER A 22 23.86 0.81 2.18
CA SER A 22 24.77 1.46 3.11
C SER A 22 24.45 1.02 4.54
N VAL A 23 25.49 0.63 5.28
CA VAL A 23 25.37 0.27 6.71
C VAL A 23 24.82 1.45 7.52
N ALA A 24 25.30 2.67 7.26
CA ALA A 24 24.83 3.89 7.93
C ALA A 24 23.34 4.17 7.65
N ARG A 25 22.86 3.93 6.43
CA ARG A 25 21.45 4.12 6.08
C ARG A 25 20.57 3.04 6.71
N LEU A 26 20.98 1.77 6.66
CA LEU A 26 20.29 0.67 7.34
C LEU A 26 20.17 0.91 8.85
N LYS A 27 21.25 1.35 9.48
CA LYS A 27 21.25 1.74 10.90
C LYS A 27 20.15 2.75 11.21
N ARG A 28 20.06 3.83 10.42
CA ARG A 28 19.02 4.87 10.58
C ARG A 28 17.61 4.31 10.36
N PHE A 29 17.44 3.45 9.36
CA PHE A 29 16.17 2.80 9.08
C PHE A 29 15.67 1.95 10.25
N PHE A 30 16.51 1.05 10.76
CA PHE A 30 16.15 0.18 11.88
C PHE A 30 15.95 0.97 13.17
N LEU A 31 16.76 2.02 13.42
CA LEU A 31 16.57 2.93 14.55
C LEU A 31 15.22 3.63 14.47
N ALA A 32 14.89 4.24 13.33
CA ALA A 32 13.60 4.93 13.13
C ALA A 32 12.41 3.98 13.30
N THR A 33 12.52 2.75 12.76
CA THR A 33 11.48 1.73 12.91
C THR A 33 11.33 1.29 14.38
N THR A 34 12.43 1.11 15.09
CA THR A 34 12.41 0.79 16.53
C THR A 34 11.71 1.89 17.34
N ILE A 35 12.06 3.16 17.08
CA ILE A 35 11.44 4.32 17.74
C ILE A 35 9.93 4.37 17.41
N MET A 36 9.55 4.15 16.16
CA MET A 36 8.14 4.15 15.75
C MET A 36 7.34 3.05 16.47
N LEU A 37 7.86 1.81 16.54
CA LEU A 37 7.19 0.73 17.26
C LEU A 37 7.13 1.00 18.78
N LEU A 38 8.18 1.58 19.35
CA LEU A 38 8.23 1.95 20.75
C LEU A 38 7.22 3.06 21.09
N SER A 39 7.07 4.07 20.20
CA SER A 39 6.08 5.14 20.39
C SER A 39 4.65 4.59 20.44
N GLY A 40 4.34 3.56 19.63
CA GLY A 40 3.06 2.84 19.72
C GLY A 40 2.84 2.18 21.09
N LYS A 41 3.91 1.68 21.73
CA LYS A 41 3.82 1.14 23.10
C LYS A 41 3.69 2.22 24.17
N ILE A 42 4.33 3.37 23.97
CA ILE A 42 4.21 4.52 24.89
C ILE A 42 2.77 5.07 24.88
N LEU A 43 2.10 5.10 23.72
CA LEU A 43 0.68 5.49 23.64
C LEU A 43 -0.22 4.62 24.53
N ARG A 44 0.15 3.36 24.78
CA ARG A 44 -0.55 2.51 25.76
C ARG A 44 -0.51 3.07 27.19
N LEU A 45 0.63 3.60 27.59
CA LEU A 45 0.77 4.23 28.92
C LEU A 45 -0.19 5.42 29.05
N PHE A 46 -0.28 6.24 27.99
CA PHE A 46 -1.22 7.36 27.94
C PHE A 46 -2.68 6.89 28.02
N SER A 47 -3.07 5.83 27.32
CA SER A 47 -4.44 5.30 27.38
C SER A 47 -4.79 4.77 28.77
N PHE A 48 -3.82 4.22 29.50
CA PHE A 48 -3.99 3.80 30.88
C PHE A 48 -4.26 4.97 31.82
N PHE A 49 -3.54 6.10 31.65
CA PHE A 49 -3.74 7.30 32.48
C PHE A 49 -5.03 8.08 32.15
N MET A 50 -5.50 8.01 30.88
CA MET A 50 -6.70 8.72 30.44
C MET A 50 -8.01 7.97 30.73
N GLY A 51 -7.95 6.78 31.38
CA GLY A 51 -9.08 5.89 31.57
C GLY A 51 -9.58 5.30 30.23
N ASP A 52 -10.22 4.14 30.30
CA ASP A 52 -10.61 3.32 29.14
C ASP A 52 -11.73 3.96 28.29
N LYS A 53 -11.50 5.16 27.74
CA LYS A 53 -12.33 5.82 26.73
C LYS A 53 -12.01 5.37 25.31
N SER A 54 -11.30 4.25 25.15
CA SER A 54 -10.83 3.71 23.86
C SER A 54 -11.95 3.02 23.03
N LYS A 55 -13.18 3.48 23.14
CA LYS A 55 -14.25 3.08 22.21
C LYS A 55 -13.87 3.59 20.82
N GLY A 56 -13.40 2.68 19.94
CA GLY A 56 -13.08 2.96 18.55
C GLY A 56 -11.63 2.71 18.12
N ILE A 57 -10.80 2.06 18.93
CA ILE A 57 -9.46 1.62 18.49
C ILE A 57 -9.63 0.50 17.45
N SER A 58 -9.06 0.69 16.24
CA SER A 58 -9.07 -0.35 15.22
C SER A 58 -8.28 -1.58 15.68
N GLU A 59 -8.63 -2.77 15.16
CA GLU A 59 -7.91 -4.02 15.47
C GLU A 59 -6.39 -3.90 15.26
N PHE A 60 -5.97 -3.14 14.24
CA PHE A 60 -4.54 -2.90 13.99
C PHE A 60 -3.90 -2.02 15.07
N GLN A 61 -4.57 -0.98 15.51
CA GLN A 61 -4.07 -0.17 16.63
C GLN A 61 -3.99 -1.01 17.90
N SER A 62 -4.98 -1.88 18.12
CA SER A 62 -4.97 -2.83 19.25
C SER A 62 -3.79 -3.80 19.15
N LEU A 63 -3.47 -4.31 17.94
CA LEU A 63 -2.31 -5.16 17.72
C LEU A 63 -1.00 -4.43 18.05
N LEU A 64 -0.79 -3.22 17.55
CA LEU A 64 0.40 -2.42 17.84
C LEU A 64 0.54 -2.09 19.33
N VAL A 65 -0.57 -1.75 19.98
CA VAL A 65 -0.57 -1.30 21.37
C VAL A 65 -0.52 -2.47 22.36
N TYR A 66 -1.32 -3.54 22.14
CA TYR A 66 -1.51 -4.61 23.14
C TYR A 66 -0.72 -5.89 22.85
N SER A 67 -0.37 -6.20 21.58
CA SER A 67 0.30 -7.45 21.25
C SER A 67 1.70 -7.58 21.87
N LYS A 68 1.96 -8.73 22.46
CA LYS A 68 3.30 -9.09 22.98
C LYS A 68 4.34 -9.29 21.86
N ILE A 69 3.88 -9.66 20.65
CA ILE A 69 4.74 -9.88 19.48
C ILE A 69 5.48 -8.58 19.10
N ILE A 70 4.87 -7.42 19.29
CA ILE A 70 5.50 -6.13 19.02
C ILE A 70 6.72 -5.88 19.92
N TRP A 71 6.72 -6.38 21.16
CA TRP A 71 7.92 -6.30 22.02
C TRP A 71 9.07 -7.14 21.48
N ALA A 72 8.78 -8.33 20.93
CA ALA A 72 9.78 -9.15 20.26
C ALA A 72 10.34 -8.46 19.02
N ALA A 73 9.47 -7.81 18.21
CA ALA A 73 9.90 -7.02 17.06
C ALA A 73 10.77 -5.81 17.47
N ILE A 74 10.41 -5.08 18.53
CA ILE A 74 11.21 -3.98 19.07
C ILE A 74 12.58 -4.48 19.50
N ALA A 75 12.64 -5.58 20.26
CA ALA A 75 13.90 -6.17 20.72
C ALA A 75 14.77 -6.60 19.53
N LEU A 76 14.20 -7.30 18.54
CA LEU A 76 14.90 -7.71 17.33
C LEU A 76 15.48 -6.50 16.57
N PHE A 77 14.68 -5.47 16.32
CA PHE A 77 15.14 -4.28 15.59
C PHE A 77 16.15 -3.46 16.40
N ALA A 78 16.02 -3.40 17.72
CA ALA A 78 17.03 -2.79 18.59
C ALA A 78 18.35 -3.53 18.52
N ILE A 79 18.35 -4.88 18.54
CA ILE A 79 19.55 -5.70 18.39
C ILE A 79 20.18 -5.47 17.01
N ILE A 80 19.41 -5.51 15.93
CA ILE A 80 19.89 -5.22 14.58
C ILE A 80 20.52 -3.81 14.54
N THR A 81 19.84 -2.82 15.13
CA THR A 81 20.35 -1.45 15.22
C THR A 81 21.70 -1.41 15.95
N ALA A 82 21.85 -2.08 17.09
CA ALA A 82 23.10 -2.12 17.84
C ALA A 82 24.23 -2.79 17.04
N ILE A 83 23.95 -3.89 16.35
CA ILE A 83 24.92 -4.57 15.47
C ILE A 83 25.38 -3.62 14.35
N LEU A 84 24.42 -2.91 13.73
CA LEU A 84 24.72 -1.95 12.66
C LEU A 84 25.51 -0.73 13.18
N PHE A 85 25.27 -0.26 14.41
CA PHE A 85 26.07 0.78 15.06
C PHE A 85 27.52 0.34 15.24
N PHE A 86 27.70 -0.90 15.72
CA PHE A 86 29.04 -1.46 15.90
C PHE A 86 29.76 -1.69 14.55
N ALA A 87 29.07 -2.16 13.53
CA ALA A 87 29.63 -2.33 12.19
C ALA A 87 30.02 -0.98 11.55
N ASP A 88 29.16 0.05 11.70
CA ASP A 88 29.41 1.39 11.18
C ASP A 88 30.57 2.10 11.90
N SER A 89 30.74 1.85 13.23
CA SER A 89 31.88 2.39 13.99
C SER A 89 33.23 1.83 13.55
N LYS A 90 33.27 0.57 13.12
CA LYS A 90 34.48 -0.06 12.61
C LYS A 90 34.84 0.31 11.18
N THR A 91 33.84 0.49 10.35
CA THR A 91 33.98 0.81 8.93
C THR A 91 32.96 1.86 8.54
N PRO A 92 33.24 3.17 8.84
CA PRO A 92 32.29 4.25 8.53
C PRO A 92 31.95 4.28 7.05
N ASP A 93 30.66 4.58 6.76
CA ASP A 93 30.13 4.70 5.40
C ASP A 93 30.31 3.48 4.48
N LYS A 94 30.50 2.29 5.07
CA LYS A 94 30.62 1.06 4.31
C LYS A 94 29.43 0.87 3.37
N THR A 95 29.72 0.82 2.07
CA THR A 95 28.74 0.46 1.04
C THR A 95 28.61 -1.06 0.94
N LEU A 96 27.37 -1.55 0.83
CA LEU A 96 27.09 -2.97 0.62
C LEU A 96 26.99 -3.29 -0.88
N PRO A 97 27.35 -4.52 -1.28
CA PRO A 97 27.24 -4.95 -2.66
C PRO A 97 25.82 -4.74 -3.23
N LEU A 98 25.72 -4.50 -4.53
CA LEU A 98 24.44 -4.36 -5.23
C LEU A 98 23.55 -5.61 -5.09
N ALA A 99 24.15 -6.76 -4.86
CA ALA A 99 23.43 -8.01 -4.60
C ALA A 99 22.47 -7.89 -3.39
N VAL A 100 22.81 -7.11 -2.36
CA VAL A 100 21.98 -7.00 -1.14
C VAL A 100 20.59 -6.43 -1.42
N PRO A 101 20.42 -5.22 -2.02
CA PRO A 101 19.09 -4.73 -2.36
C PRO A 101 18.38 -5.60 -3.40
N ILE A 102 19.10 -6.24 -4.32
CA ILE A 102 18.51 -7.17 -5.30
C ILE A 102 17.93 -8.38 -4.58
N ILE A 103 18.66 -9.02 -3.68
CA ILE A 103 18.18 -10.17 -2.91
C ILE A 103 16.95 -9.77 -2.08
N ILE A 104 17.02 -8.65 -1.35
CA ILE A 104 15.87 -8.18 -0.55
C ILE A 104 14.66 -7.92 -1.45
N GLY A 105 14.84 -7.22 -2.57
CA GLY A 105 13.76 -6.97 -3.54
C GLY A 105 13.19 -8.25 -4.13
N SER A 106 14.04 -9.22 -4.49
CA SER A 106 13.60 -10.52 -5.01
C SER A 106 12.79 -11.31 -3.99
N ILE A 107 13.16 -11.26 -2.71
CA ILE A 107 12.38 -11.87 -1.64
C ILE A 107 10.99 -11.22 -1.55
N PHE A 108 10.87 -9.88 -1.58
CA PHE A 108 9.57 -9.22 -1.57
C PHE A 108 8.71 -9.60 -2.77
N VAL A 109 9.30 -9.64 -3.97
CA VAL A 109 8.61 -10.07 -5.19
C VAL A 109 8.15 -11.52 -5.06
N ALA A 110 9.01 -12.42 -4.59
CA ALA A 110 8.66 -13.83 -4.38
C ALA A 110 7.52 -13.98 -3.36
N CYS A 111 7.53 -13.21 -2.26
CA CYS A 111 6.44 -13.19 -1.28
C CYS A 111 5.11 -12.71 -1.89
N ILE A 112 5.14 -11.66 -2.73
CA ILE A 112 3.94 -11.18 -3.44
C ILE A 112 3.42 -12.25 -4.39
N ILE A 113 4.28 -12.88 -5.19
CA ILE A 113 3.89 -13.96 -6.11
C ILE A 113 3.30 -15.13 -5.33
N ALA A 114 3.93 -15.55 -4.23
CA ALA A 114 3.43 -16.63 -3.38
C ALA A 114 2.05 -16.30 -2.79
N MET A 115 1.85 -15.04 -2.35
CA MET A 115 0.56 -14.58 -1.83
C MET A 115 -0.52 -14.60 -2.92
N LEU A 116 -0.23 -14.09 -4.12
CA LEU A 116 -1.17 -14.12 -5.25
C LEU A 116 -1.50 -15.55 -5.67
N PHE A 117 -0.50 -16.44 -5.69
CA PHE A 117 -0.71 -17.85 -5.95
C PHE A 117 -1.58 -18.51 -4.88
N ALA A 118 -1.37 -18.20 -3.60
CA ALA A 118 -2.20 -18.70 -2.51
C ALA A 118 -3.65 -18.20 -2.63
N VAL A 119 -3.87 -16.93 -2.98
CA VAL A 119 -5.21 -16.40 -3.24
C VAL A 119 -5.86 -17.16 -4.41
N TYR A 120 -5.15 -17.37 -5.50
CA TYR A 120 -5.66 -18.15 -6.64
C TYR A 120 -5.97 -19.59 -6.23
N TYR A 121 -5.05 -20.27 -5.55
CA TYR A 121 -5.20 -21.64 -5.13
C TYR A 121 -6.44 -21.86 -4.25
N PHE A 122 -6.61 -21.06 -3.19
CA PHE A 122 -7.73 -21.18 -2.27
C PHE A 122 -9.05 -20.61 -2.80
N SER A 123 -9.01 -19.80 -3.86
CA SER A 123 -10.23 -19.26 -4.48
C SER A 123 -10.75 -20.13 -5.62
N VAL A 124 -9.87 -20.84 -6.34
CA VAL A 124 -10.22 -21.56 -7.57
C VAL A 124 -10.01 -23.08 -7.43
N ILE A 125 -8.86 -23.51 -6.89
CA ILE A 125 -8.47 -24.93 -6.87
C ILE A 125 -9.03 -25.61 -5.62
N ASP A 126 -8.72 -25.08 -4.44
CA ASP A 126 -9.14 -25.65 -3.16
C ASP A 126 -10.09 -24.71 -2.41
N THR A 127 -11.34 -24.74 -2.83
CA THR A 127 -12.40 -23.90 -2.23
C THR A 127 -12.97 -24.46 -0.92
N LYS A 128 -12.62 -25.72 -0.54
CA LYS A 128 -13.26 -26.45 0.56
C LYS A 128 -12.42 -26.48 1.83
N THR A 129 -11.09 -26.51 1.74
CA THR A 129 -10.21 -26.61 2.92
C THR A 129 -10.47 -25.46 3.90
N ASN A 130 -10.63 -25.82 5.17
CA ASN A 130 -10.78 -24.83 6.23
C ASN A 130 -9.41 -24.23 6.59
N ILE A 131 -9.17 -22.99 6.13
CA ILE A 131 -7.93 -22.24 6.40
C ILE A 131 -8.08 -21.25 7.54
N GLY A 132 -9.14 -21.40 8.37
CA GLY A 132 -9.37 -20.58 9.55
C GLY A 132 -9.46 -19.08 9.22
N PHE A 133 -8.78 -18.25 10.02
CA PHE A 133 -8.80 -16.77 9.85
C PHE A 133 -8.19 -16.31 8.51
N LEU A 134 -7.32 -17.11 7.88
CA LEU A 134 -6.74 -16.78 6.57
C LEU A 134 -7.78 -16.78 5.45
N LYS A 135 -8.97 -17.35 5.67
CA LYS A 135 -10.06 -17.37 4.68
C LYS A 135 -10.43 -15.97 4.21
N SER A 136 -10.49 -15.00 5.12
CA SER A 136 -10.84 -13.61 4.81
C SER A 136 -9.81 -12.89 3.92
N PHE A 137 -8.58 -13.40 3.86
CA PHE A 137 -7.49 -12.83 3.06
C PHE A 137 -7.20 -13.62 1.79
N LEU A 138 -7.20 -14.96 1.87
CA LEU A 138 -6.73 -15.82 0.79
C LEU A 138 -7.86 -16.37 -0.09
N ARG A 139 -9.13 -16.30 0.33
CA ARG A 139 -10.25 -16.79 -0.48
C ARG A 139 -11.04 -15.62 -1.06
N PHE A 140 -10.73 -15.28 -2.32
CA PHE A 140 -11.42 -14.23 -3.04
C PHE A 140 -12.81 -14.71 -3.46
N ASN A 141 -13.84 -14.07 -2.91
CA ASN A 141 -15.25 -14.32 -3.20
C ASN A 141 -16.04 -13.03 -2.92
N ASP A 142 -17.35 -13.05 -3.08
CA ASP A 142 -18.22 -11.89 -2.87
C ASP A 142 -18.06 -11.25 -1.49
N SER A 143 -17.81 -12.02 -0.44
CA SER A 143 -17.60 -11.49 0.93
C SER A 143 -16.19 -10.95 1.19
N TRP A 144 -15.26 -11.12 0.25
CA TRP A 144 -13.86 -10.72 0.43
C TRP A 144 -13.72 -9.21 0.69
N GLY A 145 -12.87 -8.86 1.68
CA GLY A 145 -12.51 -7.47 1.95
C GLY A 145 -13.68 -6.59 2.36
N THR A 146 -14.62 -7.10 3.18
CA THR A 146 -15.89 -6.40 3.47
C THR A 146 -16.68 -6.10 2.17
N HIS A 147 -17.05 -7.18 1.47
CA HIS A 147 -17.79 -7.23 0.19
C HIS A 147 -17.19 -6.46 -1.01
N ARG A 148 -15.91 -6.06 -0.93
CA ARG A 148 -15.20 -5.55 -2.11
C ARG A 148 -15.15 -6.58 -3.23
N GLY A 149 -15.02 -7.88 -2.89
CA GLY A 149 -15.10 -8.95 -3.88
C GLY A 149 -16.39 -8.90 -4.70
N TYR A 150 -17.54 -8.69 -4.07
CA TYR A 150 -18.82 -8.51 -4.76
C TYR A 150 -18.75 -7.34 -5.75
N MET A 151 -18.32 -6.17 -5.28
CA MET A 151 -18.23 -4.96 -6.13
C MET A 151 -17.25 -5.16 -7.29
N TRP A 152 -16.09 -5.77 -7.06
CA TRP A 152 -15.08 -5.95 -8.12
C TRP A 152 -15.55 -6.93 -9.18
N ILE A 153 -16.12 -8.07 -8.79
CA ILE A 153 -16.63 -9.07 -9.73
C ILE A 153 -17.73 -8.48 -10.62
N ARG A 154 -18.70 -7.74 -10.02
CA ARG A 154 -19.79 -7.10 -10.78
C ARG A 154 -19.29 -5.95 -11.65
N SER A 155 -18.29 -5.19 -11.20
CA SER A 155 -17.64 -4.18 -12.02
C SER A 155 -17.04 -4.77 -13.30
N PHE A 156 -16.41 -5.96 -13.23
CA PHE A 156 -15.90 -6.62 -14.42
C PHE A 156 -17.02 -7.15 -15.34
N TYR A 157 -18.16 -7.59 -14.80
CA TYR A 157 -19.33 -7.92 -15.63
C TYR A 157 -19.85 -6.69 -16.34
N ILE A 158 -20.04 -5.57 -15.63
CA ILE A 158 -20.45 -4.29 -16.23
C ILE A 158 -19.49 -3.88 -17.35
N PHE A 159 -18.18 -3.95 -17.11
CA PHE A 159 -17.17 -3.62 -18.11
C PHE A 159 -17.23 -4.57 -19.31
N GLY A 160 -17.51 -5.86 -19.10
CA GLY A 160 -17.71 -6.86 -20.16
C GLY A 160 -18.86 -6.48 -21.10
N ASP A 161 -19.96 -6.00 -20.53
CA ASP A 161 -21.19 -5.62 -21.25
C ASP A 161 -21.13 -4.23 -21.90
N PHE A 162 -20.12 -3.42 -21.58
CA PHE A 162 -19.96 -2.09 -22.18
C PHE A 162 -19.79 -2.16 -23.69
N SER A 163 -20.37 -1.16 -24.39
CA SER A 163 -20.06 -0.89 -25.78
C SER A 163 -18.55 -0.61 -25.94
N LEU A 164 -18.04 -0.75 -27.18
CA LEU A 164 -16.64 -0.43 -27.45
C LEU A 164 -16.28 1.00 -27.02
N TYR A 165 -17.19 1.96 -27.26
CA TYR A 165 -17.02 3.35 -26.83
C TYR A 165 -16.86 3.44 -25.30
N ASN A 166 -17.74 2.83 -24.53
CA ASN A 166 -17.67 2.86 -23.07
C ASN A 166 -16.46 2.07 -22.51
N LYS A 167 -15.99 1.02 -23.19
CA LYS A 167 -14.74 0.34 -22.82
C LYS A 167 -13.53 1.26 -22.97
N LEU A 168 -13.52 2.10 -24.00
CA LEU A 168 -12.42 3.02 -24.28
C LEU A 168 -12.47 4.28 -23.41
N PHE A 169 -13.65 4.90 -23.23
CA PHE A 169 -13.83 6.21 -22.61
C PHE A 169 -14.59 6.19 -21.28
N GLY A 170 -15.14 5.04 -20.89
CA GLY A 170 -15.96 4.88 -19.68
C GLY A 170 -17.39 5.40 -19.86
N CYS A 171 -18.11 5.43 -18.74
CA CYS A 171 -19.49 5.92 -18.67
C CYS A 171 -19.59 7.36 -18.13
N GLY A 172 -18.48 7.99 -17.82
CA GLY A 172 -18.37 9.35 -17.30
C GLY A 172 -17.90 9.41 -15.85
N PRO A 173 -17.26 10.51 -15.44
CA PRO A 173 -16.89 10.74 -14.06
C PRO A 173 -18.12 10.67 -13.14
N ASP A 174 -17.93 10.09 -11.94
CA ASP A 174 -18.95 9.99 -10.88
C ASP A 174 -20.22 9.18 -11.25
N THR A 175 -20.18 8.40 -12.34
CA THR A 175 -21.34 7.59 -12.81
C THR A 175 -21.30 6.15 -12.29
N PHE A 176 -20.35 5.78 -11.43
CA PHE A 176 -20.23 4.41 -10.94
C PHE A 176 -21.52 3.89 -10.31
N ALA A 177 -22.17 4.68 -9.45
CA ALA A 177 -23.41 4.30 -8.80
C ALA A 177 -24.52 3.97 -9.82
N THR A 178 -24.64 4.78 -10.88
CA THR A 178 -25.66 4.61 -11.91
C THR A 178 -25.49 3.28 -12.68
N VAL A 179 -24.25 2.94 -13.07
CA VAL A 179 -24.02 1.68 -13.81
C VAL A 179 -24.01 0.47 -12.92
N PHE A 180 -23.80 0.64 -11.61
CA PHE A 180 -23.83 -0.42 -10.62
C PHE A 180 -25.22 -0.66 -10.00
N GLU A 181 -26.20 0.21 -10.26
CA GLU A 181 -27.56 0.14 -9.72
C GLU A 181 -28.21 -1.26 -9.85
N PRO A 182 -28.09 -1.98 -10.99
CA PRO A 182 -28.65 -3.33 -11.12
C PRO A 182 -28.18 -4.34 -10.07
N TYR A 183 -27.06 -4.07 -9.42
CA TYR A 183 -26.44 -4.93 -8.40
C TYR A 183 -26.67 -4.46 -6.96
N PHE A 184 -27.40 -3.34 -6.74
CA PHE A 184 -27.66 -2.84 -5.39
C PHE A 184 -28.47 -3.79 -4.53
N GLU A 185 -29.38 -4.55 -5.13
CA GLU A 185 -30.14 -5.56 -4.37
C GLU A 185 -29.24 -6.60 -3.72
N GLY A 186 -28.18 -7.02 -4.41
CA GLY A 186 -27.18 -7.93 -3.85
C GLY A 186 -26.30 -7.31 -2.76
N LEU A 187 -26.11 -5.98 -2.75
CA LEU A 187 -25.39 -5.29 -1.68
C LEU A 187 -26.16 -5.29 -0.36
N LYS A 188 -27.49 -5.27 -0.40
CA LYS A 188 -28.33 -5.35 0.82
C LYS A 188 -28.04 -6.58 1.65
N HIS A 189 -27.64 -7.69 0.98
CA HIS A 189 -27.24 -8.91 1.67
C HIS A 189 -26.01 -8.72 2.58
N TYR A 190 -25.22 -7.69 2.32
CA TYR A 190 -24.02 -7.31 3.09
C TYR A 190 -24.23 -6.10 3.99
N GLY A 191 -25.46 -5.58 4.05
CA GLY A 191 -25.81 -4.43 4.91
C GLY A 191 -25.69 -3.07 4.23
N ASP A 192 -25.29 -3.01 2.95
CA ASP A 192 -25.19 -1.78 2.18
C ASP A 192 -26.38 -1.67 1.20
N SER A 193 -26.98 -0.49 1.10
CA SER A 193 -28.11 -0.24 0.17
C SER A 193 -27.66 0.28 -1.19
N SER A 194 -26.48 0.85 -1.29
CA SER A 194 -25.91 1.43 -2.50
C SER A 194 -24.40 1.60 -2.36
N THR A 195 -23.72 1.85 -3.47
CA THR A 195 -22.32 2.24 -3.48
C THR A 195 -22.05 3.27 -4.57
N ASN A 196 -21.17 4.22 -4.33
CA ASN A 196 -20.76 5.24 -5.28
C ASN A 196 -19.39 4.99 -5.93
N CYS A 197 -18.72 3.89 -5.56
CA CYS A 197 -17.39 3.55 -6.07
C CYS A 197 -17.09 2.07 -5.91
N ALA A 198 -16.08 1.58 -6.64
CA ALA A 198 -15.63 0.19 -6.59
C ALA A 198 -14.82 -0.16 -5.34
N HIS A 199 -14.51 0.79 -4.45
CA HIS A 199 -13.49 0.61 -3.38
C HIS A 199 -12.14 0.05 -3.89
N ASN A 200 -11.84 0.35 -5.14
CA ASN A 200 -10.60 0.13 -5.86
C ASN A 200 -10.50 1.25 -6.89
N GLU A 201 -9.54 2.13 -6.72
CA GLU A 201 -9.44 3.33 -7.56
C GLU A 201 -9.18 2.98 -9.03
N TYR A 202 -8.43 1.91 -9.29
CA TYR A 202 -8.16 1.47 -10.67
C TYR A 202 -9.41 0.91 -11.37
N ILE A 203 -10.20 0.10 -10.67
CA ILE A 203 -11.48 -0.40 -11.19
C ILE A 203 -12.45 0.78 -11.39
N ASN A 204 -12.45 1.72 -10.46
CA ASN A 204 -13.28 2.92 -10.57
C ASN A 204 -12.92 3.73 -11.82
N TYR A 205 -11.62 3.99 -12.07
CA TYR A 205 -11.16 4.63 -13.31
C TYR A 205 -11.54 3.82 -14.55
N LEU A 206 -11.37 2.49 -14.50
CA LEU A 206 -11.73 1.63 -15.64
C LEU A 206 -13.21 1.75 -16.03
N ILE A 207 -14.11 1.80 -15.05
CA ILE A 207 -15.56 1.92 -15.30
C ILE A 207 -15.93 3.33 -15.73
N THR A 208 -15.40 4.35 -15.04
CA THR A 208 -15.87 5.74 -15.24
C THR A 208 -15.16 6.45 -16.37
N THR A 209 -13.88 6.14 -16.63
CA THR A 209 -13.06 6.83 -17.65
C THR A 209 -12.48 5.88 -18.72
N GLY A 210 -12.81 4.60 -18.63
CA GLY A 210 -12.39 3.57 -19.58
C GLY A 210 -10.89 3.25 -19.58
N ILE A 211 -10.50 2.50 -20.59
CA ILE A 211 -9.08 2.07 -20.75
C ILE A 211 -8.16 3.29 -20.91
N PHE A 212 -8.57 4.30 -21.67
CA PHE A 212 -7.73 5.48 -21.89
C PHE A 212 -7.53 6.30 -20.61
N GLY A 213 -8.58 6.48 -19.80
CA GLY A 213 -8.47 7.18 -18.54
C GLY A 213 -7.58 6.43 -17.55
N LEU A 214 -7.79 5.12 -17.40
CA LEU A 214 -6.93 4.28 -16.55
C LEU A 214 -5.48 4.29 -17.05
N ALA A 215 -5.23 4.15 -18.36
CA ALA A 215 -3.88 4.17 -18.92
C ALA A 215 -3.19 5.52 -18.67
N SER A 216 -3.91 6.63 -18.81
CA SER A 216 -3.42 7.98 -18.51
C SER A 216 -3.04 8.12 -17.03
N TYR A 217 -3.90 7.66 -16.13
CA TYR A 217 -3.66 7.67 -14.69
C TYR A 217 -2.42 6.87 -14.31
N LEU A 218 -2.30 5.64 -14.83
CA LEU A 218 -1.11 4.80 -14.61
C LEU A 218 0.15 5.43 -15.21
N SER A 219 0.05 6.05 -16.40
CA SER A 219 1.17 6.71 -17.05
C SER A 219 1.72 7.88 -16.22
N ILE A 220 0.85 8.65 -15.56
CA ILE A 220 1.25 9.71 -14.62
C ILE A 220 2.04 9.10 -13.45
N ILE A 221 1.52 8.05 -12.82
CA ILE A 221 2.19 7.39 -11.69
C ILE A 221 3.57 6.86 -12.11
N PHE A 222 3.63 6.04 -13.16
CA PHE A 222 4.88 5.42 -13.60
C PHE A 222 5.90 6.45 -14.11
N GLY A 223 5.45 7.47 -14.85
CA GLY A 223 6.31 8.55 -15.32
C GLY A 223 6.94 9.33 -14.18
N THR A 224 6.13 9.69 -13.19
CA THR A 224 6.58 10.36 -11.97
C THR A 224 7.60 9.55 -11.19
N LEU A 225 7.30 8.27 -10.96
CA LEU A 225 8.20 7.37 -10.24
C LEU A 225 9.53 7.17 -10.96
N LYS A 226 9.50 6.99 -12.29
CA LYS A 226 10.71 6.88 -13.10
C LYS A 226 11.59 8.12 -12.97
N GLY A 227 11.00 9.31 -13.04
CA GLY A 227 11.70 10.58 -12.87
C GLY A 227 12.30 10.74 -11.47
N ALA A 228 11.51 10.46 -10.43
CA ALA A 228 11.94 10.57 -9.04
C ALA A 228 13.06 9.57 -8.68
N ILE A 229 12.97 8.30 -9.10
CA ILE A 229 13.99 7.28 -8.87
C ILE A 229 15.31 7.66 -9.54
N LYS A 230 15.27 8.15 -10.79
CA LYS A 230 16.46 8.64 -11.49
C LYS A 230 17.12 9.80 -10.76
N SER A 231 16.32 10.68 -10.17
CA SER A 231 16.81 11.86 -9.43
C SER A 231 17.32 11.52 -8.03
N ALA A 232 16.88 10.42 -7.43
CA ALA A 232 17.18 10.05 -6.06
C ALA A 232 18.68 9.78 -5.80
N SER A 233 19.46 9.45 -6.83
CA SER A 233 20.92 9.27 -6.72
C SER A 233 21.64 10.58 -6.39
N LYS A 234 21.17 11.73 -6.90
CA LYS A 234 21.73 13.05 -6.67
C LYS A 234 20.97 13.84 -5.59
N ASN A 235 19.66 13.60 -5.46
CA ASN A 235 18.83 14.26 -4.46
C ASN A 235 18.00 13.22 -3.67
N PRO A 236 18.47 12.80 -2.48
CA PRO A 236 17.80 11.79 -1.67
C PRO A 236 16.35 12.11 -1.27
N ILE A 237 15.93 13.38 -1.26
CA ILE A 237 14.55 13.74 -0.93
C ILE A 237 13.56 13.23 -1.97
N ALA A 238 14.01 13.01 -3.21
CA ALA A 238 13.19 12.44 -4.26
C ALA A 238 12.63 11.06 -3.88
N ILE A 239 13.38 10.26 -3.10
CA ILE A 239 12.89 8.95 -2.66
C ILE A 239 11.75 9.08 -1.66
N ALA A 240 11.77 10.09 -0.78
CA ALA A 240 10.69 10.31 0.18
C ALA A 240 9.37 10.62 -0.55
N PHE A 241 9.43 11.48 -1.59
CA PHE A 241 8.25 11.78 -2.40
C PHE A 241 7.81 10.57 -3.23
N ALA A 242 8.74 9.84 -3.85
CA ALA A 242 8.43 8.63 -4.60
C ALA A 242 7.76 7.55 -3.73
N VAL A 243 8.26 7.33 -2.52
CA VAL A 243 7.68 6.37 -1.57
C VAL A 243 6.28 6.77 -1.16
N SER A 244 5.99 8.06 -1.01
CA SER A 244 4.64 8.57 -0.74
C SER A 244 3.68 8.28 -1.89
N VAL A 245 4.12 8.48 -3.15
CA VAL A 245 3.36 8.15 -4.35
C VAL A 245 3.10 6.63 -4.44
N ILE A 246 4.14 5.80 -4.23
CA ILE A 246 4.01 4.34 -4.24
C ILE A 246 3.04 3.86 -3.14
N SER A 247 3.15 4.41 -1.93
CA SER A 247 2.28 4.07 -0.80
C SER A 247 0.81 4.32 -1.12
N TYR A 248 0.50 5.49 -1.71
CA TYR A 248 -0.86 5.80 -2.15
C TYR A 248 -1.31 4.84 -3.25
N ALA A 249 -0.49 4.64 -4.29
CA ALA A 249 -0.82 3.78 -5.41
C ALA A 249 -1.12 2.33 -4.99
N VAL A 250 -0.36 1.79 -4.03
CA VAL A 250 -0.63 0.45 -3.48
C VAL A 250 -1.91 0.44 -2.63
N GLN A 251 -2.13 1.48 -1.83
CA GLN A 251 -3.35 1.62 -1.03
C GLN A 251 -4.60 1.75 -1.91
N ALA A 252 -4.51 2.42 -3.05
CA ALA A 252 -5.59 2.64 -4.01
C ALA A 252 -6.18 1.34 -4.60
N VAL A 253 -5.42 0.22 -4.56
CA VAL A 253 -5.93 -1.11 -4.96
C VAL A 253 -7.10 -1.57 -4.09
N VAL A 254 -7.12 -1.18 -2.81
CA VAL A 254 -8.14 -1.61 -1.85
C VAL A 254 -8.87 -0.42 -1.21
N ASN A 255 -8.80 0.75 -1.83
CA ASN A 255 -9.40 1.98 -1.31
C ASN A 255 -9.95 2.84 -2.46
N LEU A 256 -10.61 3.92 -2.10
CA LEU A 256 -11.16 4.93 -3.01
C LEU A 256 -10.39 6.25 -2.88
N ALA A 257 -10.50 7.09 -3.89
CA ALA A 257 -10.06 8.47 -3.82
C ALA A 257 -10.79 9.21 -2.68
N GLN A 258 -10.04 9.85 -1.79
CA GLN A 258 -10.59 10.54 -0.63
C GLN A 258 -10.18 12.02 -0.64
N PRO A 259 -11.08 12.95 -0.26
CA PRO A 259 -10.76 14.39 -0.23
C PRO A 259 -9.53 14.75 0.63
N ILE A 260 -9.18 13.91 1.60
CA ILE A 260 -8.04 14.14 2.50
C ILE A 260 -6.73 13.62 1.90
N THR A 261 -6.74 12.46 1.23
CA THR A 261 -5.52 11.77 0.80
C THR A 261 -5.16 12.04 -0.65
N THR A 262 -6.15 12.21 -1.53
CA THR A 262 -5.92 12.44 -2.97
C THR A 262 -5.20 13.77 -3.26
N PRO A 263 -5.52 14.90 -2.61
CA PRO A 263 -4.73 16.12 -2.80
C PRO A 263 -3.27 15.97 -2.40
N LEU A 264 -2.98 15.25 -1.31
CA LEU A 264 -1.61 14.97 -0.89
C LEU A 264 -0.87 14.13 -1.93
N PHE A 265 -1.53 13.12 -2.51
CA PHE A 265 -0.97 12.32 -3.59
C PHE A 265 -0.58 13.17 -4.80
N ILE A 266 -1.46 14.10 -5.22
CA ILE A 266 -1.19 15.03 -6.33
C ILE A 266 -0.01 15.96 -5.99
N ILE A 267 0.06 16.45 -4.75
CA ILE A 267 1.19 17.28 -4.28
C ILE A 267 2.49 16.49 -4.36
N PHE A 268 2.52 15.22 -3.92
CA PHE A 268 3.73 14.41 -3.99
C PHE A 268 4.14 14.08 -5.44
N ILE A 269 3.20 13.90 -6.36
CA ILE A 269 3.48 13.81 -7.79
C ILE A 269 4.16 15.09 -8.29
N ALA A 270 3.61 16.26 -7.96
CA ALA A 270 4.19 17.54 -8.35
C ALA A 270 5.59 17.76 -7.77
N LEU A 271 5.81 17.38 -6.51
CA LEU A 271 7.13 17.47 -5.86
C LEU A 271 8.15 16.53 -6.49
N CYS A 272 7.77 15.30 -6.85
CA CYS A 272 8.62 14.38 -7.60
C CYS A 272 9.05 14.99 -8.94
N GLU A 273 8.11 15.57 -9.66
CA GLU A 273 8.38 16.20 -10.96
C GLU A 273 9.26 17.45 -10.81
N ALA A 274 9.01 18.30 -9.81
CA ALA A 274 9.83 19.48 -9.54
C ALA A 274 11.30 19.11 -9.27
N VAL A 275 11.54 18.07 -8.45
CA VAL A 275 12.91 17.59 -8.18
C VAL A 275 13.56 17.01 -9.44
N ALA A 276 12.80 16.25 -10.24
CA ALA A 276 13.30 15.66 -11.48
C ALA A 276 13.68 16.72 -12.52
N ARG A 277 12.88 17.79 -12.66
CA ARG A 277 13.17 18.92 -13.58
C ARG A 277 14.37 19.74 -13.14
N LYS A 278 14.45 20.10 -11.85
CA LYS A 278 15.59 20.86 -11.31
C LYS A 278 16.91 20.17 -11.62
N GLN A 279 16.95 18.86 -11.58
CA GLN A 279 18.17 18.12 -11.90
C GLN A 279 18.55 18.21 -13.38
N LYS A 280 17.58 18.18 -14.32
CA LYS A 280 17.85 18.31 -15.75
C LYS A 280 18.38 19.69 -16.15
N THR A 281 18.03 20.74 -15.40
CA THR A 281 18.52 22.11 -15.67
C THR A 281 19.91 22.37 -15.12
N THR A 282 20.43 21.50 -14.26
CA THR A 282 21.78 21.57 -13.68
C THR A 282 22.80 20.65 -14.36
N GLU A 283 22.37 19.85 -15.33
CA GLU A 283 23.18 19.03 -16.26
C GLU A 283 23.37 19.77 -17.58
#